data_9ba61a1a86a2202e0c322afe76eb5953
#
_entry.id   9ba61a1a86a2202e0c322afe76eb5953
#
_cell.length_a   1.000
_cell.length_b   1.000
_cell.length_c   1.000
_cell.angle_alpha   90.00
_cell.angle_beta   90.00
_cell.angle_gamma   90.00
#
_symmetry.space_group_name_H-M   'P 1'
#
loop_
_entity.id
_entity.type
_entity.pdbx_description
1 polymer ?
#
loop_
_entity_poly.entity_id
_entity_poly.type
_entity_poly.pdbx_seq_one_letter_code
_entity_poly.pdbx_strand_id
1 'polypeptide(L)'
;MIVKNAWICRINNTSVEPVFGDIRITDGKIAEINEKPFNPSKDFSKSSGGKDTLNADGRVVTIPLINFHDHFYSRLAKGLLIKGKMDSFKNILKNLWWKLDFILDEEMIKASAQMAVLESIRQGITYIFDHHSSPQSSAGSLEIIANVMKEIDLRGVLCFEATNRNGSELAAEGIKENKDFVEKNSDDIKSLLGLHASFTLSDESLSTASEILKKYNLGIHIHLCEDKVDKEESMKNYGASPIERLRKFHLLNNKSILSHGIHLSEKDYETICEFGCAIAYNPDSNLNNAVGLARLKNIPVEIQILTGTDGMHSNPAKSLKQLFLLSRHCGMSFDESFALVKRIYFDQFNFIKKYFQDFSSLNIDDRADLILWDYIPPTPISKDNFLGHYVYGIVERPVHSVLQNGKLLMKEFQLQFDDSNYNKNIVEQGHRLYNKFLAE
;
A
#
# COMPACT_ATOMS: atom_id res chain seq x y z
N MET A 1 -4.82 -20.51 19.32
CA MET A 1 -6.10 -19.89 18.94
C MET A 1 -6.77 -20.71 17.85
N ILE A 2 -8.10 -20.67 17.71
CA ILE A 2 -8.85 -21.36 16.64
C ILE A 2 -9.80 -20.38 15.97
N VAL A 3 -9.74 -20.31 14.63
CA VAL A 3 -10.78 -19.67 13.80
C VAL A 3 -11.70 -20.76 13.30
N LYS A 4 -12.99 -20.70 13.64
CA LYS A 4 -13.97 -21.76 13.33
C LYS A 4 -14.93 -21.32 12.23
N ASN A 5 -15.42 -22.31 11.46
CA ASN A 5 -16.51 -22.15 10.50
C ASN A 5 -16.25 -21.05 9.45
N ALA A 6 -15.07 -21.07 8.85
CA ALA A 6 -14.63 -20.08 7.86
C ALA A 6 -14.55 -20.65 6.45
N TRP A 7 -14.84 -19.83 5.44
CA TRP A 7 -14.39 -20.06 4.07
C TRP A 7 -12.96 -19.55 3.94
N ILE A 8 -12.01 -20.46 3.89
CA ILE A 8 -10.56 -20.17 3.89
C ILE A 8 -10.09 -20.12 2.45
N CYS A 9 -9.77 -18.92 1.95
CA CYS A 9 -9.31 -18.69 0.59
C CYS A 9 -7.79 -18.84 0.47
N ARG A 10 -7.32 -20.10 0.42
CA ARG A 10 -5.89 -20.42 0.33
C ARG A 10 -5.35 -20.08 -1.06
N ILE A 11 -4.10 -19.62 -1.11
CA ILE A 11 -3.40 -19.41 -2.38
C ILE A 11 -2.58 -20.65 -2.72
N ASN A 12 -2.83 -21.20 -3.90
CA ASN A 12 -2.06 -22.31 -4.46
C ASN A 12 -1.59 -21.92 -5.88
N ASN A 13 -0.29 -21.65 -6.03
CA ASN A 13 0.32 -21.18 -7.28
C ASN A 13 -0.37 -19.93 -7.85
N THR A 14 -1.22 -20.12 -8.86
CA THR A 14 -1.93 -19.06 -9.60
C THR A 14 -3.45 -19.15 -9.43
N SER A 15 -3.92 -19.83 -8.40
CA SER A 15 -5.33 -19.95 -8.05
C SER A 15 -5.59 -19.67 -6.58
N VAL A 16 -6.78 -19.20 -6.28
CA VAL A 16 -7.30 -19.18 -4.91
C VAL A 16 -8.22 -20.38 -4.77
N GLU A 17 -7.98 -21.19 -3.75
CA GLU A 17 -8.72 -22.43 -3.48
C GLU A 17 -9.51 -22.29 -2.18
N PRO A 18 -10.77 -21.84 -2.23
CA PRO A 18 -11.62 -21.76 -1.07
C PRO A 18 -11.97 -23.14 -0.52
N VAL A 19 -11.76 -23.35 0.77
CA VAL A 19 -12.21 -24.51 1.51
C VAL A 19 -12.98 -24.07 2.73
N PHE A 20 -13.99 -24.83 3.14
CA PHE A 20 -14.70 -24.55 4.38
C PHE A 20 -14.13 -25.37 5.54
N GLY A 21 -13.85 -24.72 6.66
CA GLY A 21 -13.22 -25.41 7.78
C GLY A 21 -12.85 -24.52 8.96
N ASP A 22 -11.98 -25.10 9.80
CA ASP A 22 -11.43 -24.47 10.98
C ASP A 22 -9.92 -24.32 10.84
N ILE A 23 -9.35 -23.20 11.28
CA ILE A 23 -7.89 -22.94 11.32
C ILE A 23 -7.43 -23.03 12.76
N ARG A 24 -6.47 -23.91 13.08
CA ARG A 24 -5.78 -23.91 14.35
C ARG A 24 -4.45 -23.17 14.23
N ILE A 25 -4.24 -22.20 15.10
CA ILE A 25 -3.06 -21.33 15.14
C ILE A 25 -2.28 -21.62 16.41
N THR A 26 -0.97 -21.89 16.26
CA THR A 26 -0.04 -22.13 17.35
C THR A 26 1.27 -21.41 17.04
N ASP A 27 1.81 -20.67 18.02
CA ASP A 27 3.08 -19.94 17.90
C ASP A 27 3.19 -19.06 16.65
N GLY A 28 2.11 -18.32 16.38
CA GLY A 28 2.04 -17.40 15.23
C GLY A 28 1.89 -18.05 13.86
N LYS A 29 1.74 -19.39 13.78
CA LYS A 29 1.61 -20.14 12.53
C LYS A 29 0.28 -20.89 12.41
N ILE A 30 -0.12 -21.15 11.18
CA ILE A 30 -1.23 -22.04 10.86
C ILE A 30 -0.75 -23.48 11.07
N ALA A 31 -1.13 -24.07 12.21
CA ALA A 31 -0.72 -25.41 12.59
C ALA A 31 -1.58 -26.50 11.92
N GLU A 32 -2.83 -26.17 11.60
CA GLU A 32 -3.76 -27.16 11.04
C GLU A 32 -4.94 -26.45 10.37
N ILE A 33 -5.44 -27.05 9.28
CA ILE A 33 -6.69 -26.67 8.62
C ILE A 33 -7.58 -27.89 8.57
N ASN A 34 -8.67 -27.88 9.36
CA ASN A 34 -9.64 -28.96 9.43
C ASN A 34 -10.77 -28.68 8.43
N GLU A 35 -10.67 -29.23 7.23
CA GLU A 35 -11.68 -29.06 6.20
C GLU A 35 -12.94 -29.89 6.55
N LYS A 36 -14.12 -29.32 6.28
CA LYS A 36 -15.40 -29.97 6.52
C LYS A 36 -16.45 -29.50 5.49
N PRO A 37 -17.50 -30.29 5.22
CA PRO A 37 -18.60 -29.85 4.39
C PRO A 37 -19.31 -28.65 5.02
N PHE A 38 -19.62 -27.62 4.22
CA PHE A 38 -20.43 -26.50 4.65
C PHE A 38 -21.90 -26.93 4.85
N ASN A 39 -22.47 -26.63 6.02
CA ASN A 39 -23.86 -26.91 6.32
C ASN A 39 -24.56 -25.65 6.87
N PRO A 40 -25.36 -24.94 6.05
CA PRO A 40 -26.02 -23.70 6.47
C PRO A 40 -26.84 -23.83 7.77
N SER A 41 -27.47 -24.99 8.00
CA SER A 41 -28.31 -25.19 9.17
C SER A 41 -27.53 -25.34 10.49
N LYS A 42 -26.23 -25.62 10.44
CA LYS A 42 -25.38 -25.84 11.62
C LYS A 42 -24.31 -24.74 11.79
N ASP A 43 -23.76 -24.26 10.68
CA ASP A 43 -22.56 -23.42 10.69
C ASP A 43 -22.87 -21.92 10.91
N PHE A 44 -24.16 -21.53 10.90
CA PHE A 44 -24.65 -20.23 11.33
C PHE A 44 -25.12 -20.20 12.80
N SER A 45 -24.92 -21.27 13.57
CA SER A 45 -25.26 -21.25 14.98
C SER A 45 -24.30 -20.33 15.75
N LYS A 46 -24.83 -19.29 16.40
CA LYS A 46 -24.07 -18.42 17.30
C LYS A 46 -23.51 -19.25 18.48
N SER A 47 -22.41 -19.93 18.27
CA SER A 47 -21.68 -20.54 19.37
C SER A 47 -20.83 -19.43 20.02
N SER A 48 -21.05 -19.19 21.30
CA SER A 48 -20.18 -18.33 22.11
C SER A 48 -18.76 -18.86 22.03
N GLY A 49 -17.88 -18.16 21.30
CA GLY A 49 -16.47 -18.52 21.22
C GLY A 49 -15.83 -18.40 22.60
N GLY A 50 -15.00 -19.37 22.99
CA GLY A 50 -14.11 -19.24 24.15
C GLY A 50 -13.09 -18.11 23.94
N LYS A 51 -12.33 -17.79 25.00
CA LYS A 51 -11.33 -16.70 24.98
C LYS A 51 -10.33 -16.80 23.81
N ASP A 52 -10.01 -18.02 23.39
CA ASP A 52 -9.06 -18.32 22.30
C ASP A 52 -9.76 -18.82 21.02
N THR A 53 -11.02 -18.43 20.81
CA THR A 53 -11.80 -18.84 19.64
C THR A 53 -12.42 -17.63 18.95
N LEU A 54 -12.22 -17.55 17.64
CA LEU A 54 -12.93 -16.63 16.74
C LEU A 54 -13.87 -17.46 15.87
N ASN A 55 -15.18 -17.28 16.01
CA ASN A 55 -16.16 -17.94 15.15
C ASN A 55 -16.43 -17.07 13.91
N ALA A 56 -16.10 -17.58 12.74
CA ALA A 56 -16.32 -16.88 11.49
C ALA A 56 -17.78 -16.93 11.01
N ASP A 57 -18.60 -17.86 11.51
CA ASP A 57 -20.02 -18.01 11.16
C ASP A 57 -20.26 -18.06 9.63
N GLY A 58 -19.43 -18.80 8.89
CA GLY A 58 -19.55 -18.90 7.43
C GLY A 58 -18.93 -17.74 6.64
N ARG A 59 -18.27 -16.81 7.32
CA ARG A 59 -17.57 -15.69 6.65
C ARG A 59 -16.30 -16.12 5.95
N VAL A 60 -15.84 -15.24 5.06
CA VAL A 60 -14.63 -15.47 4.23
C VAL A 60 -13.37 -14.98 4.93
N VAL A 61 -12.35 -15.82 4.94
CA VAL A 61 -10.98 -15.51 5.35
C VAL A 61 -10.08 -15.41 4.11
N THR A 62 -9.31 -14.33 4.01
CA THR A 62 -8.29 -14.12 2.98
C THR A 62 -6.94 -13.78 3.61
N ILE A 63 -5.89 -13.76 2.80
CA ILE A 63 -4.62 -13.10 3.16
C ILE A 63 -4.88 -11.63 3.49
N PRO A 64 -4.00 -10.97 4.28
CA PRO A 64 -4.11 -9.54 4.54
C PRO A 64 -4.00 -8.72 3.26
N LEU A 65 -4.58 -7.53 3.28
CA LEU A 65 -4.36 -6.54 2.23
C LEU A 65 -2.97 -5.92 2.36
N ILE A 66 -2.41 -5.54 1.22
CA ILE A 66 -1.12 -4.87 1.11
C ILE A 66 -1.37 -3.51 0.45
N ASN A 67 -0.84 -2.44 1.02
CA ASN A 67 -0.86 -1.13 0.39
C ASN A 67 0.53 -0.83 -0.17
N PHE A 68 0.70 -0.86 -1.50
CA PHE A 68 2.00 -0.72 -2.15
C PHE A 68 2.43 0.73 -2.41
N HIS A 69 1.59 1.70 -2.12
CA HIS A 69 1.91 3.12 -2.18
C HIS A 69 0.95 3.89 -1.29
N ASP A 70 1.49 4.40 -0.20
CA ASP A 70 0.77 5.17 0.80
C ASP A 70 1.60 6.40 1.20
N HIS A 71 0.93 7.43 1.67
CA HIS A 71 1.52 8.63 2.25
C HIS A 71 0.97 8.86 3.65
N PHE A 72 1.59 8.27 4.65
CA PHE A 72 1.16 8.44 6.04
C PHE A 72 1.11 9.90 6.44
N TYR A 73 2.08 10.71 6.00
CA TYR A 73 2.16 12.12 6.33
C TYR A 73 0.92 12.93 5.96
N SER A 74 0.10 12.44 5.01
CA SER A 74 -1.09 13.14 4.52
C SER A 74 -2.34 12.95 5.38
N ARG A 75 -2.33 12.06 6.37
CA ARG A 75 -3.55 11.64 7.09
C ARG A 75 -4.23 12.79 7.83
N LEU A 76 -3.47 13.73 8.39
CA LEU A 76 -3.99 14.90 9.08
C LEU A 76 -4.50 16.00 8.14
N ALA A 77 -4.34 15.86 6.82
CA ALA A 77 -4.77 16.87 5.84
C ALA A 77 -6.29 16.92 5.61
N LYS A 78 -7.04 15.97 6.18
CA LYS A 78 -8.49 15.89 5.99
C LYS A 78 -9.19 17.15 6.52
N GLY A 79 -9.90 17.86 5.61
CA GLY A 79 -10.64 19.08 5.95
C GLY A 79 -9.80 20.36 6.00
N LEU A 80 -8.55 20.36 5.53
CA LEU A 80 -7.77 21.60 5.40
C LEU A 80 -8.45 22.59 4.43
N LEU A 81 -8.46 23.85 4.83
CA LEU A 81 -8.91 24.94 3.97
C LEU A 81 -7.77 25.38 3.04
N ILE A 82 -7.88 25.03 1.77
CA ILE A 82 -6.85 25.30 0.78
C ILE A 82 -7.07 26.71 0.22
N LYS A 83 -6.05 27.57 0.38
CA LYS A 83 -6.00 28.89 -0.27
C LYS A 83 -5.28 28.76 -1.60
N GLY A 84 -5.87 29.23 -2.69
CA GLY A 84 -5.30 29.17 -4.04
C GLY A 84 -6.09 28.28 -4.98
N LYS A 85 -5.66 28.26 -6.24
CA LYS A 85 -6.31 27.47 -7.27
C LYS A 85 -5.92 26.00 -7.17
N MET A 86 -6.89 25.11 -7.41
CA MET A 86 -6.75 23.66 -7.46
C MET A 86 -7.14 23.12 -8.84
N ASP A 87 -6.90 23.91 -9.89
CA ASP A 87 -7.39 23.70 -11.25
C ASP A 87 -6.40 22.93 -12.16
N SER A 88 -5.25 22.57 -11.64
CA SER A 88 -4.25 21.76 -12.33
C SER A 88 -3.44 20.95 -11.34
N PHE A 89 -2.85 19.85 -11.79
CA PHE A 89 -1.98 19.00 -10.95
C PHE A 89 -0.85 19.80 -10.29
N LYS A 90 -0.17 20.67 -11.07
CA LYS A 90 0.89 21.54 -10.53
C LYS A 90 0.39 22.47 -9.42
N ASN A 91 -0.83 22.98 -9.52
CA ASN A 91 -1.44 23.83 -8.49
C ASN A 91 -1.87 23.01 -7.27
N ILE A 92 -2.34 21.77 -7.43
CA ILE A 92 -2.60 20.84 -6.34
C ILE A 92 -1.32 20.57 -5.56
N LEU A 93 -0.24 20.21 -6.25
CA LEU A 93 1.07 20.00 -5.61
C LEU A 93 1.51 21.24 -4.82
N LYS A 94 1.51 22.43 -5.45
CA LYS A 94 2.00 23.67 -4.86
C LYS A 94 1.14 24.18 -3.69
N ASN A 95 -0.19 24.13 -3.83
CA ASN A 95 -1.10 24.77 -2.87
C ASN A 95 -1.53 23.82 -1.73
N LEU A 96 -1.33 22.52 -1.88
CA LEU A 96 -1.67 21.55 -0.87
C LEU A 96 -0.44 20.73 -0.46
N TRP A 97 0.05 19.80 -1.29
CA TRP A 97 0.97 18.75 -0.86
C TRP A 97 2.36 19.29 -0.47
N TRP A 98 2.96 20.16 -1.28
CA TRP A 98 4.28 20.74 -1.00
C TRP A 98 4.26 21.74 0.17
N LYS A 99 3.11 22.30 0.46
CA LYS A 99 2.91 23.15 1.62
C LYS A 99 2.71 22.31 2.88
N LEU A 100 1.88 21.26 2.76
CA LEU A 100 1.61 20.34 3.86
C LEU A 100 2.89 19.67 4.38
N ASP A 101 3.65 19.02 3.48
CA ASP A 101 4.83 18.27 3.90
C ASP A 101 5.95 19.16 4.46
N PHE A 102 6.05 20.40 3.97
CA PHE A 102 7.03 21.37 4.43
C PHE A 102 6.81 21.85 5.88
N ILE A 103 5.58 21.87 6.35
CA ILE A 103 5.24 22.35 7.69
C ILE A 103 5.18 21.28 8.77
N LEU A 104 5.34 20.01 8.41
CA LEU A 104 5.30 18.91 9.37
C LEU A 104 6.48 18.97 10.35
N ASP A 105 6.20 18.70 11.62
CA ASP A 105 7.18 18.42 12.66
C ASP A 105 7.03 16.97 13.17
N GLU A 106 7.95 16.53 14.02
CA GLU A 106 8.01 15.15 14.52
C GLU A 106 6.70 14.69 15.18
N GLU A 107 6.04 15.56 15.96
CA GLU A 107 4.78 15.22 16.62
C GLU A 107 3.62 15.07 15.62
N MET A 108 3.60 15.90 14.58
CA MET A 108 2.64 15.77 13.48
C MET A 108 2.90 14.51 12.65
N ILE A 109 4.16 14.16 12.38
CA ILE A 109 4.56 12.92 11.71
C ILE A 109 4.07 11.72 12.51
N LYS A 110 4.34 11.69 13.82
CA LYS A 110 3.89 10.63 14.73
C LYS A 110 2.37 10.49 14.74
N ALA A 111 1.64 11.58 14.91
CA ALA A 111 0.18 11.57 14.94
C ALA A 111 -0.43 11.11 13.60
N SER A 112 0.17 11.54 12.47
CA SER A 112 -0.26 11.12 11.14
C SER A 112 -0.02 9.62 10.92
N ALA A 113 1.13 9.10 11.36
CA ALA A 113 1.41 7.66 11.35
C ALA A 113 0.44 6.88 12.25
N GLN A 114 0.13 7.37 13.46
CA GLN A 114 -0.87 6.77 14.35
C GLN A 114 -2.24 6.68 13.70
N MET A 115 -2.68 7.75 13.02
CA MET A 115 -3.94 7.72 12.27
C MET A 115 -3.91 6.70 11.13
N ALA A 116 -2.82 6.67 10.35
CA ALA A 116 -2.66 5.78 9.21
C ALA A 116 -2.71 4.30 9.63
N VAL A 117 -2.04 3.91 10.72
CA VAL A 117 -2.03 2.52 11.20
C VAL A 117 -3.40 2.09 11.74
N LEU A 118 -4.14 2.97 12.44
CA LEU A 118 -5.51 2.69 12.87
C LEU A 118 -6.46 2.49 11.70
N GLU A 119 -6.37 3.34 10.67
CA GLU A 119 -7.15 3.20 9.44
C GLU A 119 -6.79 1.92 8.70
N SER A 120 -5.50 1.59 8.60
CA SER A 120 -4.99 0.39 7.92
C SER A 120 -5.54 -0.89 8.55
N ILE A 121 -5.45 -1.03 9.88
CA ILE A 121 -6.00 -2.22 10.57
C ILE A 121 -7.50 -2.35 10.32
N ARG A 122 -8.27 -1.27 10.41
CA ARG A 122 -9.72 -1.29 10.17
C ARG A 122 -10.08 -1.73 8.74
N GLN A 123 -9.17 -1.57 7.80
CA GLN A 123 -9.32 -2.02 6.40
C GLN A 123 -8.64 -3.38 6.13
N GLY A 124 -8.04 -4.02 7.13
CA GLY A 124 -7.38 -5.33 6.96
C GLY A 124 -6.00 -5.25 6.32
N ILE A 125 -5.37 -4.08 6.33
CA ILE A 125 -4.00 -3.89 5.84
C ILE A 125 -3.05 -4.13 6.98
N THR A 126 -2.10 -5.04 6.81
CA THR A 126 -1.04 -5.29 7.79
C THR A 126 0.36 -5.20 7.18
N TYR A 127 0.44 -4.92 5.87
CA TYR A 127 1.68 -4.71 5.11
C TYR A 127 1.56 -3.41 4.31
N ILE A 128 2.48 -2.45 4.56
CA ILE A 128 2.36 -1.10 4.03
C ILE A 128 3.70 -0.65 3.44
N PHE A 129 3.65 -0.06 2.25
CA PHE A 129 4.77 0.65 1.62
C PHE A 129 4.51 2.14 1.74
N ASP A 130 5.08 2.77 2.78
CA ASP A 130 4.93 4.20 3.04
C ASP A 130 6.01 5.02 2.35
N HIS A 131 5.58 6.04 1.62
CA HIS A 131 6.41 7.00 0.91
C HIS A 131 6.29 8.34 1.61
N HIS A 132 7.16 8.59 2.59
CA HIS A 132 7.07 9.70 3.53
C HIS A 132 7.73 10.98 3.03
N SER A 133 7.12 12.13 3.29
CA SER A 133 7.69 13.46 3.03
C SER A 133 7.52 14.40 4.23
N SER A 134 8.62 14.98 4.68
CA SER A 134 8.70 16.04 5.70
C SER A 134 10.05 16.78 5.59
N PRO A 135 10.26 17.60 4.54
CA PRO A 135 11.59 18.14 4.23
C PRO A 135 12.27 18.91 5.37
N GLN A 136 11.50 19.61 6.23
CA GLN A 136 12.01 20.35 7.39
C GLN A 136 12.28 19.46 8.62
N SER A 137 11.81 18.23 8.62
CA SER A 137 11.93 17.26 9.72
C SER A 137 12.27 15.87 9.17
N SER A 138 13.26 15.81 8.26
CA SER A 138 13.62 14.55 7.57
C SER A 138 14.36 13.59 8.51
N ALA A 139 15.33 14.08 9.27
CA ALA A 139 16.19 13.27 10.12
C ALA A 139 15.39 12.52 11.20
N GLY A 140 15.40 11.18 11.16
CA GLY A 140 14.68 10.32 12.11
C GLY A 140 13.18 10.16 11.86
N SER A 141 12.64 10.79 10.82
CA SER A 141 11.21 10.71 10.50
C SER A 141 10.74 9.28 10.20
N LEU A 142 11.52 8.49 9.46
CA LEU A 142 11.22 7.10 9.17
C LEU A 142 11.26 6.22 10.42
N GLU A 143 12.13 6.54 11.39
CA GLU A 143 12.17 5.82 12.67
C GLU A 143 10.92 6.09 13.52
N ILE A 144 10.42 7.33 13.53
CA ILE A 144 9.15 7.67 14.19
C ILE A 144 8.02 6.82 13.62
N ILE A 145 7.89 6.74 12.30
CA ILE A 145 6.87 5.93 11.62
C ILE A 145 7.06 4.44 11.95
N ALA A 146 8.29 3.93 11.83
CA ALA A 146 8.61 2.54 12.13
C ALA A 146 8.24 2.15 13.57
N ASN A 147 8.49 3.03 14.53
CA ASN A 147 8.14 2.78 15.93
C ASN A 147 6.64 2.69 16.13
N VAL A 148 5.84 3.59 15.52
CA VAL A 148 4.38 3.53 15.56
C VAL A 148 3.87 2.21 14.96
N MET A 149 4.44 1.74 13.84
CA MET A 149 4.05 0.47 13.23
C MET A 149 4.42 -0.74 14.11
N LYS A 150 5.61 -0.73 14.72
CA LYS A 150 6.10 -1.81 15.61
C LYS A 150 5.28 -1.93 16.89
N GLU A 151 4.81 -0.81 17.47
CA GLU A 151 3.97 -0.79 18.67
C GLU A 151 2.71 -1.66 18.52
N ILE A 152 2.23 -1.84 17.28
CA ILE A 152 1.00 -2.58 16.97
C ILE A 152 1.25 -3.78 16.03
N ASP A 153 2.50 -4.24 15.93
CA ASP A 153 2.90 -5.42 15.15
C ASP A 153 2.59 -5.33 13.63
N LEU A 154 2.53 -4.13 13.03
CA LEU A 154 2.40 -3.99 11.58
C LEU A 154 3.75 -4.14 10.88
N ARG A 155 3.71 -4.62 9.65
CA ARG A 155 4.90 -4.79 8.79
C ARG A 155 4.89 -3.78 7.65
N GLY A 156 6.07 -3.31 7.24
CA GLY A 156 6.13 -2.37 6.15
C GLY A 156 7.50 -2.18 5.52
N VAL A 157 7.46 -1.43 4.44
CA VAL A 157 8.64 -0.94 3.72
C VAL A 157 8.53 0.56 3.68
N LEU A 158 9.49 1.25 4.31
CA LEU A 158 9.46 2.69 4.48
C LEU A 158 10.55 3.35 3.64
N CYS A 159 10.27 4.54 3.14
CA CYS A 159 11.24 5.36 2.46
C CYS A 159 10.88 6.85 2.56
N PHE A 160 11.92 7.70 2.49
CA PHE A 160 11.78 9.14 2.49
C PHE A 160 11.81 9.71 1.07
N GLU A 161 10.83 10.53 0.72
CA GLU A 161 10.63 11.16 -0.59
C GLU A 161 11.63 12.31 -0.83
N ALA A 162 12.88 11.96 -1.13
CA ALA A 162 13.92 12.97 -1.37
C ALA A 162 13.62 13.81 -2.62
N THR A 163 13.85 15.15 -2.54
CA THR A 163 13.49 16.09 -3.60
C THR A 163 14.34 17.37 -3.53
N ASN A 164 14.72 17.93 -4.68
CA ASN A 164 15.43 19.21 -4.78
C ASN A 164 14.51 20.44 -4.83
N ARG A 165 13.18 20.27 -4.77
CA ARG A 165 12.24 21.40 -4.85
C ARG A 165 12.44 22.44 -3.76
N ASN A 166 12.99 22.04 -2.62
CA ASN A 166 13.27 22.89 -1.45
C ASN A 166 14.77 23.21 -1.28
N GLY A 167 15.57 23.00 -2.32
CA GLY A 167 17.02 23.23 -2.32
C GLY A 167 17.84 21.95 -2.18
N SER A 168 19.14 22.08 -2.46
CA SER A 168 20.09 20.94 -2.48
C SER A 168 20.40 20.39 -1.09
N GLU A 169 20.42 21.24 -0.06
CA GLU A 169 20.64 20.83 1.34
C GLU A 169 19.57 19.87 1.82
N LEU A 170 18.30 20.27 1.72
CA LEU A 170 17.18 19.41 2.13
C LEU A 170 17.05 18.14 1.26
N ALA A 171 17.46 18.20 0.00
CA ALA A 171 17.56 17.00 -0.85
C ALA A 171 18.60 16.02 -0.32
N ALA A 172 19.77 16.51 0.05
CA ALA A 172 20.85 15.69 0.61
C ALA A 172 20.45 15.08 1.97
N GLU A 173 19.76 15.85 2.83
CA GLU A 173 19.23 15.35 4.09
C GLU A 173 18.19 14.24 3.88
N GLY A 174 17.26 14.40 2.93
CA GLY A 174 16.27 13.35 2.60
C GLY A 174 16.91 12.08 2.04
N ILE A 175 17.94 12.20 1.19
CA ILE A 175 18.72 11.05 0.72
C ILE A 175 19.49 10.39 1.88
N LYS A 176 20.03 11.20 2.79
CA LYS A 176 20.71 10.71 3.99
C LYS A 176 19.75 9.97 4.92
N GLU A 177 18.51 10.46 5.12
CA GLU A 177 17.51 9.77 5.93
C GLU A 177 17.21 8.37 5.40
N ASN A 178 17.02 8.22 4.07
CA ASN A 178 16.89 6.90 3.45
C ASN A 178 18.08 5.99 3.78
N LYS A 179 19.31 6.51 3.63
CA LYS A 179 20.53 5.75 3.90
C LYS A 179 20.63 5.33 5.37
N ASP A 180 20.43 6.28 6.29
CA ASP A 180 20.56 6.02 7.72
C ASP A 180 19.48 5.03 8.21
N PHE A 181 18.29 5.08 7.62
CA PHE A 181 17.19 4.18 7.97
C PHE A 181 17.43 2.74 7.49
N VAL A 182 18.09 2.52 6.35
CA VAL A 182 18.44 1.17 5.88
C VAL A 182 19.21 0.38 6.93
N GLU A 183 20.08 1.04 7.69
CA GLU A 183 20.89 0.40 8.74
C GLU A 183 20.05 0.00 9.97
N LYS A 184 18.78 0.47 10.06
CA LYS A 184 17.79 0.14 11.11
C LYS A 184 16.75 -0.89 10.67
N ASN A 185 16.87 -1.49 9.49
CA ASN A 185 15.99 -2.54 9.02
C ASN A 185 15.85 -3.67 10.03
N SER A 186 14.66 -4.25 10.11
CA SER A 186 14.33 -5.40 10.94
C SER A 186 13.56 -6.43 10.11
N ASP A 187 13.16 -7.55 10.73
CA ASP A 187 12.34 -8.54 10.03
C ASP A 187 10.97 -7.99 9.62
N ASP A 188 10.41 -7.09 10.41
CA ASP A 188 9.08 -6.53 10.19
C ASP A 188 9.08 -5.18 9.45
N ILE A 189 10.19 -4.42 9.49
CA ILE A 189 10.32 -3.13 8.80
C ILE A 189 11.53 -3.15 7.87
N LYS A 190 11.29 -2.95 6.60
CA LYS A 190 12.29 -2.91 5.52
C LYS A 190 12.37 -1.50 4.93
N SER A 191 13.32 -1.29 4.01
CA SER A 191 13.53 0.00 3.34
C SER A 191 13.50 -0.12 1.82
N LEU A 192 13.06 0.95 1.20
CA LEU A 192 13.34 1.33 -0.19
C LEU A 192 14.13 2.64 -0.18
N LEU A 193 14.67 3.04 -1.32
CA LEU A 193 15.19 4.39 -1.53
C LEU A 193 14.06 5.27 -2.09
N GLY A 194 13.54 6.17 -1.27
CA GLY A 194 12.45 7.07 -1.65
C GLY A 194 12.94 8.27 -2.46
N LEU A 195 12.28 8.53 -3.57
CA LEU A 195 12.53 9.67 -4.46
C LEU A 195 11.18 10.28 -4.85
N HIS A 196 11.05 11.61 -4.87
CA HIS A 196 9.77 12.24 -5.20
C HIS A 196 9.35 11.94 -6.65
N ALA A 197 9.97 12.62 -7.60
CA ALA A 197 9.72 12.42 -9.03
C ALA A 197 10.95 12.85 -9.83
N SER A 198 11.15 12.29 -11.04
CA SER A 198 12.35 12.55 -11.83
C SER A 198 12.59 14.05 -12.07
N PHE A 199 11.55 14.82 -12.36
CA PHE A 199 11.69 16.25 -12.68
C PHE A 199 12.01 17.14 -11.47
N THR A 200 11.81 16.65 -10.24
CA THR A 200 12.11 17.37 -9.00
C THR A 200 13.47 17.02 -8.40
N LEU A 201 14.27 16.23 -9.11
CA LEU A 201 15.57 15.74 -8.65
C LEU A 201 16.68 16.20 -9.60
N SER A 202 17.80 16.70 -9.05
CA SER A 202 18.99 17.01 -9.81
C SER A 202 19.74 15.72 -10.24
N ASP A 203 20.60 15.83 -11.25
CA ASP A 203 21.46 14.72 -11.68
C ASP A 203 22.44 14.31 -10.57
N GLU A 204 22.89 15.26 -9.74
CA GLU A 204 23.73 15.01 -8.56
C GLU A 204 23.00 14.16 -7.52
N SER A 205 21.73 14.52 -7.20
CA SER A 205 20.90 13.75 -6.27
C SER A 205 20.63 12.33 -6.77
N LEU A 206 20.38 12.16 -8.08
CA LEU A 206 20.21 10.83 -8.69
C LEU A 206 21.49 10.00 -8.65
N SER A 207 22.67 10.65 -8.84
CA SER A 207 23.96 9.97 -8.71
C SER A 207 24.21 9.46 -7.30
N THR A 208 23.97 10.30 -6.30
CA THR A 208 24.10 9.93 -4.87
C THR A 208 23.13 8.81 -4.50
N ALA A 209 21.90 8.89 -4.98
CA ALA A 209 20.88 7.84 -4.78
C ALA A 209 21.35 6.50 -5.39
N SER A 210 21.94 6.52 -6.58
CA SER A 210 22.49 5.34 -7.25
C SER A 210 23.59 4.62 -6.45
N GLU A 211 24.47 5.38 -5.82
CA GLU A 211 25.54 4.82 -4.98
C GLU A 211 24.95 4.09 -3.75
N ILE A 212 23.96 4.67 -3.11
CA ILE A 212 23.26 4.08 -1.96
C ILE A 212 22.51 2.82 -2.39
N LEU A 213 21.74 2.91 -3.48
CA LEU A 213 20.99 1.79 -4.02
C LEU A 213 21.89 0.58 -4.30
N LYS A 214 23.04 0.82 -4.95
CA LYS A 214 24.03 -0.21 -5.25
C LYS A 214 24.64 -0.80 -3.98
N LYS A 215 25.03 0.05 -3.03
CA LYS A 215 25.70 -0.35 -1.78
C LYS A 215 24.80 -1.28 -0.95
N TYR A 216 23.51 -0.96 -0.82
CA TYR A 216 22.58 -1.68 0.04
C TYR A 216 21.64 -2.64 -0.72
N ASN A 217 21.81 -2.77 -2.05
CA ASN A 217 20.97 -3.60 -2.92
C ASN A 217 19.47 -3.32 -2.76
N LEU A 218 19.10 -2.04 -2.77
CA LEU A 218 17.72 -1.56 -2.65
C LEU A 218 17.02 -1.48 -4.02
N GLY A 219 15.71 -1.29 -4.02
CA GLY A 219 14.94 -0.70 -5.10
C GLY A 219 14.62 0.76 -4.79
N ILE A 220 14.11 1.49 -5.77
CA ILE A 220 13.52 2.83 -5.55
C ILE A 220 12.02 2.75 -5.38
N HIS A 221 11.46 3.75 -4.70
CA HIS A 221 10.03 4.07 -4.72
C HIS A 221 9.91 5.53 -5.20
N ILE A 222 9.20 5.76 -6.30
CA ILE A 222 9.15 7.06 -6.97
C ILE A 222 7.82 7.26 -7.69
N HIS A 223 7.29 8.49 -7.70
CA HIS A 223 6.21 8.90 -8.60
C HIS A 223 6.74 8.99 -10.02
N LEU A 224 6.10 8.33 -10.98
CA LEU A 224 6.54 8.29 -12.37
C LEU A 224 5.41 8.59 -13.32
N CYS A 225 5.56 9.63 -14.12
CA CYS A 225 4.62 9.98 -15.19
C CYS A 225 3.16 10.03 -14.71
N GLU A 226 2.91 10.59 -13.52
CA GLU A 226 1.58 10.77 -12.98
C GLU A 226 0.78 11.77 -13.82
N ASP A 227 1.40 12.92 -14.14
CA ASP A 227 0.85 13.93 -15.04
C ASP A 227 1.79 14.18 -16.23
N LYS A 228 1.31 14.85 -17.27
CA LYS A 228 2.12 15.24 -18.44
C LYS A 228 3.29 16.13 -18.04
N VAL A 229 3.13 16.93 -17.00
CA VAL A 229 4.18 17.81 -16.47
C VAL A 229 5.46 17.08 -16.13
N ASP A 230 5.39 15.82 -15.70
CA ASP A 230 6.56 15.00 -15.39
C ASP A 230 7.49 14.87 -16.62
N LYS A 231 6.90 14.54 -17.77
CA LYS A 231 7.65 14.42 -19.03
C LYS A 231 8.11 15.78 -19.56
N GLU A 232 7.22 16.77 -19.54
CA GLU A 232 7.47 18.10 -20.04
C GLU A 232 8.62 18.77 -19.31
N GLU A 233 8.59 18.79 -17.98
CA GLU A 233 9.65 19.37 -17.15
C GLU A 233 10.95 18.55 -17.21
N SER A 234 10.88 17.21 -17.26
CA SER A 234 12.06 16.36 -17.43
C SER A 234 12.77 16.59 -18.76
N MET A 235 12.02 16.63 -19.86
CA MET A 235 12.57 16.93 -21.19
C MET A 235 13.14 18.35 -21.29
N LYS A 236 12.44 19.34 -20.73
CA LYS A 236 12.87 20.74 -20.73
C LYS A 236 14.17 20.94 -19.95
N ASN A 237 14.27 20.37 -18.76
CA ASN A 237 15.37 20.64 -17.83
C ASN A 237 16.58 19.73 -18.05
N TYR A 238 16.36 18.51 -18.56
CA TYR A 238 17.41 17.46 -18.64
C TYR A 238 17.56 16.83 -20.02
N GLY A 239 16.70 17.16 -20.99
CA GLY A 239 16.75 16.59 -22.35
C GLY A 239 16.43 15.10 -22.44
N ALA A 240 15.84 14.51 -21.39
CA ALA A 240 15.51 13.09 -21.32
C ALA A 240 14.17 12.85 -20.63
N SER A 241 13.49 11.74 -20.97
CA SER A 241 12.27 11.34 -20.28
C SER A 241 12.54 10.89 -18.83
N PRO A 242 11.53 10.89 -17.94
CA PRO A 242 11.69 10.44 -16.57
C PRO A 242 12.35 9.06 -16.46
N ILE A 243 11.89 8.07 -17.23
CA ILE A 243 12.43 6.71 -17.19
C ILE A 243 13.85 6.61 -17.77
N GLU A 244 14.16 7.36 -18.83
CA GLU A 244 15.51 7.41 -19.39
C GLU A 244 16.52 8.00 -18.41
N ARG A 245 16.12 9.00 -17.61
CA ARG A 245 16.96 9.52 -16.53
C ARG A 245 17.22 8.47 -15.46
N LEU A 246 16.18 7.78 -14.98
CA LEU A 246 16.34 6.72 -13.97
C LEU A 246 17.24 5.58 -14.49
N ARG A 247 17.09 5.20 -15.77
CA ARG A 247 17.97 4.22 -16.43
C ARG A 247 19.42 4.70 -16.50
N LYS A 248 19.65 5.94 -16.93
CA LYS A 248 20.98 6.58 -17.02
C LYS A 248 21.73 6.54 -15.69
N PHE A 249 21.02 6.74 -14.58
CA PHE A 249 21.59 6.72 -13.23
C PHE A 249 21.52 5.34 -12.55
N HIS A 250 21.20 4.26 -13.28
CA HIS A 250 21.16 2.87 -12.76
C HIS A 250 20.27 2.70 -11.53
N LEU A 251 19.11 3.38 -11.50
CA LEU A 251 18.16 3.37 -10.38
C LEU A 251 17.06 2.31 -10.52
N LEU A 252 16.96 1.65 -11.68
CA LEU A 252 15.90 0.68 -11.97
C LEU A 252 16.34 -0.74 -11.66
N ASN A 253 15.50 -1.51 -10.97
CA ASN A 253 15.66 -2.94 -10.76
C ASN A 253 14.34 -3.61 -10.34
N ASN A 254 14.35 -4.93 -10.17
CA ASN A 254 13.17 -5.73 -9.89
C ASN A 254 12.57 -5.57 -8.47
N LYS A 255 13.19 -4.76 -7.60
CA LYS A 255 12.65 -4.34 -6.30
C LYS A 255 11.97 -2.98 -6.37
N SER A 256 12.13 -2.23 -7.47
CA SER A 256 11.64 -0.87 -7.61
C SER A 256 10.13 -0.81 -7.82
N ILE A 257 9.49 0.18 -7.19
CA ILE A 257 8.08 0.54 -7.35
C ILE A 257 8.01 1.90 -8.05
N LEU A 258 7.36 1.91 -9.21
CA LEU A 258 7.09 3.11 -10.00
C LEU A 258 5.59 3.44 -9.82
N SER A 259 5.29 4.48 -9.06
CA SER A 259 3.90 4.83 -8.73
C SER A 259 3.24 5.60 -9.86
N HIS A 260 1.95 5.37 -10.07
CA HIS A 260 1.06 5.95 -11.08
C HIS A 260 1.26 5.43 -12.51
N GLY A 261 2.29 5.84 -13.24
CA GLY A 261 2.53 5.36 -14.60
C GLY A 261 1.44 5.70 -15.62
N ILE A 262 0.74 6.85 -15.46
CA ILE A 262 -0.44 7.22 -16.28
C ILE A 262 -0.02 7.58 -17.70
N HIS A 263 1.07 8.34 -17.84
CA HIS A 263 1.54 8.88 -19.12
C HIS A 263 2.76 8.15 -19.67
N LEU A 264 2.87 6.83 -19.47
CA LEU A 264 3.95 6.02 -20.03
C LEU A 264 3.79 5.83 -21.55
N SER A 265 4.91 5.83 -22.28
CA SER A 265 5.00 5.44 -23.70
C SER A 265 5.33 3.96 -23.84
N GLU A 266 5.22 3.39 -25.05
CA GLU A 266 5.64 2.00 -25.32
C GLU A 266 7.11 1.77 -24.93
N LYS A 267 7.99 2.72 -25.26
CA LYS A 267 9.41 2.64 -24.91
C LYS A 267 9.63 2.66 -23.39
N ASP A 268 8.81 3.39 -22.63
CA ASP A 268 8.88 3.37 -21.17
C ASP A 268 8.50 1.98 -20.65
N TYR A 269 7.46 1.34 -21.21
CA TYR A 269 7.08 -0.04 -20.84
C TYR A 269 8.19 -1.05 -21.17
N GLU A 270 8.88 -0.94 -22.34
CA GLU A 270 10.01 -1.77 -22.70
C GLU A 270 11.13 -1.67 -21.65
N THR A 271 11.46 -0.45 -21.21
CA THR A 271 12.46 -0.24 -20.16
C THR A 271 12.02 -0.81 -18.82
N ILE A 272 10.76 -0.65 -18.42
CA ILE A 272 10.23 -1.20 -17.18
C ILE A 272 10.31 -2.74 -17.19
N CYS A 273 10.00 -3.38 -18.33
CA CYS A 273 10.17 -4.83 -18.53
C CYS A 273 11.65 -5.25 -18.42
N GLU A 274 12.55 -4.54 -19.10
CA GLU A 274 14.01 -4.82 -19.08
C GLU A 274 14.56 -4.91 -17.66
N PHE A 275 14.13 -4.00 -16.78
CA PHE A 275 14.61 -3.95 -15.39
C PHE A 275 13.72 -4.68 -14.39
N GLY A 276 12.56 -5.20 -14.81
CA GLY A 276 11.62 -5.93 -13.97
C GLY A 276 10.97 -5.09 -12.87
N CYS A 277 10.88 -3.77 -13.05
CA CYS A 277 10.21 -2.88 -12.10
C CYS A 277 8.71 -3.15 -12.02
N ALA A 278 8.10 -2.88 -10.87
CA ALA A 278 6.65 -2.93 -10.70
C ALA A 278 6.01 -1.56 -10.87
N ILE A 279 4.76 -1.51 -11.33
CA ILE A 279 3.94 -0.29 -11.38
C ILE A 279 2.88 -0.38 -10.29
N ALA A 280 2.80 0.63 -9.41
CA ALA A 280 1.74 0.77 -8.43
C ALA A 280 0.69 1.78 -8.93
N TYR A 281 -0.48 1.29 -9.34
CA TYR A 281 -1.60 2.14 -9.72
C TYR A 281 -2.37 2.64 -8.51
N ASN A 282 -2.72 3.93 -8.51
CA ASN A 282 -3.44 4.64 -7.46
C ASN A 282 -4.71 5.27 -8.04
N PRO A 283 -5.71 4.47 -8.45
CA PRO A 283 -6.81 4.95 -9.29
C PRO A 283 -7.66 6.03 -8.65
N ASP A 284 -7.91 5.96 -7.35
CA ASP A 284 -8.71 6.96 -6.63
C ASP A 284 -8.00 8.32 -6.62
N SER A 285 -6.68 8.35 -6.38
CA SER A 285 -5.86 9.57 -6.44
C SER A 285 -5.79 10.13 -7.86
N ASN A 286 -5.52 9.28 -8.84
CA ASN A 286 -5.42 9.73 -10.23
C ASN A 286 -6.73 10.34 -10.75
N LEU A 287 -7.89 9.79 -10.36
CA LEU A 287 -9.19 10.38 -10.66
C LEU A 287 -9.41 11.70 -9.92
N ASN A 288 -9.07 11.76 -8.63
CA ASN A 288 -9.19 12.96 -7.81
C ASN A 288 -8.33 14.12 -8.36
N ASN A 289 -7.11 13.82 -8.79
CA ASN A 289 -6.16 14.79 -9.33
C ASN A 289 -6.41 15.13 -10.80
N ALA A 290 -7.38 14.45 -11.45
CA ALA A 290 -7.73 14.61 -12.85
C ALA A 290 -6.53 14.47 -13.82
N VAL A 291 -5.55 13.62 -13.49
CA VAL A 291 -4.33 13.43 -14.28
C VAL A 291 -4.52 12.47 -15.47
N GLY A 292 -5.67 11.85 -15.58
CA GLY A 292 -6.02 10.92 -16.63
C GLY A 292 -6.23 9.49 -16.11
N LEU A 293 -6.30 8.54 -17.04
CA LEU A 293 -6.52 7.13 -16.73
C LEU A 293 -5.30 6.32 -17.12
N ALA A 294 -4.97 5.34 -16.27
CA ALA A 294 -3.94 4.38 -16.57
C ALA A 294 -4.31 3.58 -17.84
N ARG A 295 -3.32 3.25 -18.64
CA ARG A 295 -3.48 2.35 -19.78
C ARG A 295 -3.58 0.92 -19.25
N LEU A 296 -4.82 0.45 -19.01
CA LEU A 296 -5.07 -0.88 -18.44
C LEU A 296 -5.04 -2.01 -19.49
N LYS A 297 -5.27 -1.67 -20.76
CA LYS A 297 -5.23 -2.60 -21.87
C LYS A 297 -3.81 -2.72 -22.45
N ASN A 298 -3.38 -3.96 -22.75
CA ASN A 298 -2.09 -4.25 -23.36
C ASN A 298 -0.87 -3.85 -22.50
N ILE A 299 -0.98 -3.91 -21.17
CA ILE A 299 0.21 -3.82 -20.30
C ILE A 299 1.01 -5.11 -20.49
N PRO A 300 2.33 -5.02 -20.78
CA PRO A 300 3.20 -6.20 -20.90
C PRO A 300 3.06 -7.15 -19.71
N VAL A 301 3.01 -8.45 -19.96
CA VAL A 301 2.77 -9.46 -18.90
C VAL A 301 3.94 -9.57 -17.92
N GLU A 302 5.12 -9.13 -18.31
CA GLU A 302 6.34 -9.11 -17.52
C GLU A 302 6.31 -8.05 -16.41
N ILE A 303 5.47 -7.01 -16.55
CA ILE A 303 5.35 -5.94 -15.56
C ILE A 303 4.42 -6.37 -14.44
N GLN A 304 4.90 -6.43 -13.21
CA GLN A 304 4.05 -6.65 -12.04
C GLN A 304 3.19 -5.41 -11.77
N ILE A 305 1.89 -5.60 -11.64
CA ILE A 305 0.91 -4.54 -11.36
C ILE A 305 0.51 -4.62 -9.89
N LEU A 306 0.71 -3.52 -9.19
CA LEU A 306 0.39 -3.35 -7.79
C LEU A 306 -0.73 -2.31 -7.62
N THR A 307 -1.37 -2.29 -6.46
CA THR A 307 -2.31 -1.22 -6.08
C THR A 307 -1.85 -0.48 -4.85
N GLY A 308 -1.95 0.83 -4.91
CA GLY A 308 -1.77 1.74 -3.79
C GLY A 308 -2.99 2.61 -3.58
N THR A 309 -2.96 3.40 -2.53
CA THR A 309 -4.02 4.35 -2.19
C THR A 309 -3.58 5.79 -2.30
N ASP A 310 -2.26 6.00 -2.41
CA ASP A 310 -1.69 7.34 -2.32
C ASP A 310 -2.12 8.03 -1.01
N GLY A 311 -2.14 9.36 -0.97
CA GLY A 311 -2.63 10.12 0.17
C GLY A 311 -4.15 10.12 0.39
N MET A 312 -4.94 9.35 -0.38
CA MET A 312 -6.40 9.46 -0.39
C MET A 312 -7.10 8.71 0.75
N HIS A 313 -6.72 7.46 0.99
CA HIS A 313 -7.38 6.59 1.97
C HIS A 313 -6.51 5.35 2.28
N SER A 314 -6.97 4.49 3.20
CA SER A 314 -6.33 3.22 3.52
C SER A 314 -7.21 2.05 3.09
N ASN A 315 -7.49 1.87 1.77
CA ASN A 315 -8.30 0.74 1.28
C ASN A 315 -7.87 0.29 -0.14
N PRO A 316 -6.79 -0.50 -0.28
CA PRO A 316 -6.32 -0.98 -1.58
C PRO A 316 -7.28 -1.97 -2.26
N ALA A 317 -8.19 -2.62 -1.52
CA ALA A 317 -9.24 -3.43 -2.13
C ALA A 317 -10.25 -2.57 -2.91
N LYS A 318 -10.55 -1.38 -2.41
CA LYS A 318 -11.35 -0.38 -3.15
C LYS A 318 -10.60 0.07 -4.40
N SER A 319 -9.30 0.34 -4.30
CA SER A 319 -8.47 0.71 -5.46
C SER A 319 -8.46 -0.39 -6.53
N LEU A 320 -8.36 -1.66 -6.13
CA LEU A 320 -8.45 -2.79 -7.05
C LEU A 320 -9.82 -2.87 -7.74
N LYS A 321 -10.91 -2.67 -7.00
CA LYS A 321 -12.25 -2.60 -7.58
C LYS A 321 -12.39 -1.42 -8.55
N GLN A 322 -11.81 -0.27 -8.23
CA GLN A 322 -11.81 0.90 -9.10
C GLN A 322 -11.09 0.60 -10.43
N LEU A 323 -9.96 -0.12 -10.39
CA LEU A 323 -9.27 -0.57 -11.61
C LEU A 323 -10.14 -1.52 -12.44
N PHE A 324 -10.89 -2.44 -11.81
CA PHE A 324 -11.87 -3.27 -12.51
C PHE A 324 -12.92 -2.42 -13.23
N LEU A 325 -13.53 -1.45 -12.56
CA LEU A 325 -14.55 -0.58 -13.15
C LEU A 325 -13.96 0.29 -14.29
N LEU A 326 -12.76 0.83 -14.10
CA LEU A 326 -12.06 1.60 -15.12
C LEU A 326 -11.70 0.75 -16.33
N SER A 327 -11.28 -0.51 -16.14
CA SER A 327 -11.02 -1.41 -17.26
C SER A 327 -12.28 -1.67 -18.10
N ARG A 328 -13.44 -1.82 -17.44
CA ARG A 328 -14.74 -1.91 -18.09
C ARG A 328 -15.10 -0.63 -18.84
N HIS A 329 -14.87 0.53 -18.21
CA HIS A 329 -15.11 1.84 -18.83
C HIS A 329 -14.24 2.04 -20.08
N CYS A 330 -12.99 1.57 -20.07
CA CYS A 330 -12.07 1.60 -21.22
C CYS A 330 -12.37 0.55 -22.30
N GLY A 331 -13.49 -0.17 -22.19
CA GLY A 331 -13.97 -1.10 -23.23
C GLY A 331 -13.35 -2.49 -23.20
N MET A 332 -12.69 -2.89 -22.10
CA MET A 332 -12.27 -4.27 -21.89
C MET A 332 -13.51 -5.15 -21.66
N SER A 333 -13.52 -6.38 -22.15
CA SER A 333 -14.58 -7.38 -21.88
C SER A 333 -14.60 -7.76 -20.39
N PHE A 334 -15.63 -8.47 -19.91
CA PHE A 334 -15.65 -9.01 -18.56
C PHE A 334 -14.46 -9.94 -18.32
N ASP A 335 -14.18 -10.83 -19.27
CA ASP A 335 -13.08 -11.79 -19.15
C ASP A 335 -11.72 -11.09 -19.08
N GLU A 336 -11.47 -10.08 -19.93
CA GLU A 336 -10.25 -9.25 -19.86
C GLU A 336 -10.13 -8.51 -18.53
N SER A 337 -11.23 -7.98 -18.00
CA SER A 337 -11.23 -7.23 -16.74
C SER A 337 -11.02 -8.17 -15.53
N PHE A 338 -11.61 -9.36 -15.52
CA PHE A 338 -11.32 -10.38 -14.50
C PHE A 338 -9.91 -10.93 -14.61
N ALA A 339 -9.39 -11.12 -15.84
CA ALA A 339 -7.98 -11.51 -16.04
C ALA A 339 -7.02 -10.44 -15.47
N LEU A 340 -7.32 -9.16 -15.65
CA LEU A 340 -6.56 -8.05 -15.05
C LEU A 340 -6.60 -8.10 -13.51
N VAL A 341 -7.78 -8.28 -12.90
CA VAL A 341 -7.92 -8.40 -11.44
C VAL A 341 -7.16 -9.61 -10.92
N LYS A 342 -7.27 -10.76 -11.59
CA LYS A 342 -6.51 -11.96 -11.25
C LYS A 342 -5.01 -11.69 -11.29
N ARG A 343 -4.52 -11.05 -12.36
CA ARG A 343 -3.13 -10.69 -12.52
C ARG A 343 -2.68 -9.79 -11.37
N ILE A 344 -3.38 -8.69 -11.08
CA ILE A 344 -3.04 -7.77 -9.98
C ILE A 344 -2.99 -8.52 -8.65
N TYR A 345 -3.96 -9.38 -8.35
CA TYR A 345 -4.01 -10.14 -7.11
C TYR A 345 -2.76 -11.00 -6.92
N PHE A 346 -2.32 -11.71 -7.97
CA PHE A 346 -1.13 -12.57 -7.90
C PHE A 346 0.19 -11.81 -8.04
N ASP A 347 0.23 -10.71 -8.80
CA ASP A 347 1.41 -9.84 -8.89
C ASP A 347 1.74 -9.25 -7.53
N GLN A 348 0.74 -8.78 -6.79
CA GLN A 348 0.88 -8.28 -5.41
C GLN A 348 1.39 -9.37 -4.46
N PHE A 349 0.78 -10.57 -4.52
CA PHE A 349 1.19 -11.73 -3.73
C PHE A 349 2.65 -12.15 -4.02
N ASN A 350 3.09 -12.07 -5.27
CA ASN A 350 4.46 -12.42 -5.64
C ASN A 350 5.46 -11.29 -5.32
N PHE A 351 5.04 -10.03 -5.48
CA PHE A 351 5.93 -8.90 -5.24
C PHE A 351 6.25 -8.71 -3.76
N ILE A 352 5.27 -8.85 -2.86
CA ILE A 352 5.48 -8.71 -1.40
C ILE A 352 6.53 -9.70 -0.89
N LYS A 353 6.64 -10.89 -1.47
CA LYS A 353 7.62 -11.92 -1.10
C LYS A 353 9.07 -11.54 -1.40
N LYS A 354 9.32 -10.51 -2.19
CA LYS A 354 10.67 -9.93 -2.38
C LYS A 354 11.16 -9.24 -1.10
N TYR A 355 10.26 -8.83 -0.22
CA TYR A 355 10.53 -8.14 1.04
C TYR A 355 10.24 -9.02 2.25
N PHE A 356 9.16 -9.79 2.21
CA PHE A 356 8.67 -10.65 3.29
C PHE A 356 8.43 -12.05 2.73
N GLN A 357 9.49 -12.88 2.74
CA GLN A 357 9.44 -14.24 2.19
C GLN A 357 8.45 -15.13 2.92
N ASP A 358 8.16 -14.81 4.20
CA ASP A 358 7.21 -15.46 5.08
C ASP A 358 5.77 -14.97 4.94
N PHE A 359 5.46 -14.15 3.91
CA PHE A 359 4.09 -13.69 3.64
C PHE A 359 3.18 -14.88 3.38
N SER A 360 2.08 -14.94 4.15
CA SER A 360 1.16 -16.08 4.19
C SER A 360 0.45 -16.33 2.87
N SER A 361 0.28 -17.60 2.54
CA SER A 361 -0.64 -18.08 1.48
C SER A 361 -1.86 -18.78 2.08
N LEU A 362 -2.00 -18.76 3.40
CA LEU A 362 -3.00 -19.46 4.22
C LEU A 362 -2.89 -20.99 4.13
N ASN A 363 -1.69 -21.52 3.97
CA ASN A 363 -1.41 -22.95 4.05
C ASN A 363 -0.84 -23.34 5.43
N ILE A 364 -0.78 -24.63 5.71
CA ILE A 364 -0.15 -25.16 6.93
C ILE A 364 1.31 -24.72 6.96
N ASP A 365 1.81 -24.39 8.15
CA ASP A 365 3.15 -23.85 8.47
C ASP A 365 3.36 -22.38 8.06
N ASP A 366 2.44 -21.77 7.32
CA ASP A 366 2.49 -20.35 7.02
C ASP A 366 2.28 -19.50 8.29
N ARG A 367 2.79 -18.29 8.25
CA ARG A 367 2.50 -17.26 9.24
C ARG A 367 0.99 -17.02 9.32
N ALA A 368 0.45 -16.93 10.53
CA ALA A 368 -0.99 -16.72 10.74
C ALA A 368 -1.35 -15.23 10.61
N ASP A 369 -1.14 -14.70 9.41
CA ASP A 369 -1.55 -13.38 8.98
C ASP A 369 -2.79 -13.54 8.10
N LEU A 370 -3.93 -13.08 8.59
CA LEU A 370 -5.20 -13.26 7.89
C LEU A 370 -6.23 -12.20 8.27
N ILE A 371 -7.17 -11.97 7.39
CA ILE A 371 -8.33 -11.12 7.64
C ILE A 371 -9.62 -11.89 7.43
N LEU A 372 -10.59 -11.64 8.32
CA LEU A 372 -11.95 -12.15 8.23
C LEU A 372 -12.85 -11.02 7.74
N TRP A 373 -13.49 -11.22 6.61
CA TRP A 373 -14.44 -10.26 6.03
C TRP A 373 -15.85 -10.46 6.59
N ASP A 374 -16.61 -9.39 6.76
CA ASP A 374 -18.03 -9.48 7.07
C ASP A 374 -18.86 -9.85 5.83
N TYR A 375 -18.44 -10.94 5.20
CA TYR A 375 -19.06 -11.45 4.00
C TYR A 375 -19.29 -12.95 4.09
N ILE A 376 -20.55 -13.34 3.97
CA ILE A 376 -20.99 -14.74 3.85
C ILE A 376 -21.39 -14.96 2.39
N PRO A 377 -20.75 -15.90 1.68
CA PRO A 377 -21.08 -16.17 0.27
C PRO A 377 -22.54 -16.61 0.11
N PRO A 378 -23.37 -15.89 -0.69
CA PRO A 378 -24.77 -16.30 -0.94
C PRO A 378 -24.90 -17.48 -1.87
N THR A 379 -23.84 -17.79 -2.61
CA THR A 379 -23.70 -18.95 -3.52
C THR A 379 -22.44 -19.73 -3.17
N PRO A 380 -22.31 -21.01 -3.53
CA PRO A 380 -21.10 -21.78 -3.27
C PRO A 380 -19.86 -21.08 -3.84
N ILE A 381 -18.86 -20.86 -2.99
CA ILE A 381 -17.57 -20.26 -3.40
C ILE A 381 -16.58 -21.35 -3.80
N SER A 382 -15.92 -21.16 -4.93
CA SER A 382 -14.93 -22.08 -5.52
C SER A 382 -13.80 -21.32 -6.20
N LYS A 383 -12.76 -22.01 -6.65
CA LYS A 383 -11.66 -21.41 -7.42
C LYS A 383 -12.14 -20.72 -8.71
N ASP A 384 -13.22 -21.21 -9.30
CA ASP A 384 -13.70 -20.72 -10.60
C ASP A 384 -14.52 -19.43 -10.48
N ASN A 385 -15.11 -19.15 -9.30
CA ASN A 385 -15.95 -17.96 -9.06
C ASN A 385 -15.42 -17.04 -7.93
N PHE A 386 -14.26 -17.36 -7.33
CA PHE A 386 -13.67 -16.54 -6.27
C PHE A 386 -13.57 -15.07 -6.62
N LEU A 387 -13.07 -14.74 -7.82
CA LEU A 387 -12.90 -13.33 -8.25
C LEU A 387 -14.25 -12.62 -8.38
N GLY A 388 -15.32 -13.32 -8.75
CA GLY A 388 -16.68 -12.78 -8.75
C GLY A 388 -17.14 -12.41 -7.33
N HIS A 389 -16.95 -13.33 -6.36
CA HIS A 389 -17.19 -13.04 -4.95
C HIS A 389 -16.29 -11.92 -4.44
N TYR A 390 -15.01 -11.89 -4.84
CA TYR A 390 -14.06 -10.86 -4.42
C TYR A 390 -14.51 -9.47 -4.86
N VAL A 391 -14.74 -9.27 -6.16
CA VAL A 391 -15.06 -7.96 -6.75
C VAL A 391 -16.46 -7.45 -6.37
N TYR A 392 -17.46 -8.35 -6.34
CA TYR A 392 -18.87 -7.94 -6.13
C TYR A 392 -19.40 -8.19 -4.72
N GLY A 393 -18.65 -8.89 -3.89
CA GLY A 393 -19.08 -9.26 -2.55
C GLY A 393 -18.08 -8.90 -1.47
N ILE A 394 -16.91 -9.52 -1.47
CA ILE A 394 -15.93 -9.43 -0.38
C ILE A 394 -15.48 -7.98 -0.17
N VAL A 395 -14.97 -7.31 -1.22
CA VAL A 395 -14.43 -5.93 -1.11
C VAL A 395 -15.51 -4.85 -0.86
N GLU A 396 -16.77 -5.21 -0.94
CA GLU A 396 -17.92 -4.33 -0.60
C GLU A 396 -18.29 -4.36 0.88
N ARG A 397 -17.66 -5.24 1.65
CA ARG A 397 -17.96 -5.41 3.06
C ARG A 397 -16.80 -4.93 3.92
N PRO A 398 -17.07 -4.48 5.15
CA PRO A 398 -16.00 -4.15 6.08
C PRO A 398 -15.23 -5.41 6.48
N VAL A 399 -14.00 -5.21 6.92
CA VAL A 399 -13.21 -6.26 7.56
C VAL A 399 -13.73 -6.45 8.99
N HIS A 400 -14.07 -7.68 9.33
CA HIS A 400 -14.63 -8.07 10.63
C HIS A 400 -13.54 -8.26 11.69
N SER A 401 -12.46 -8.95 11.33
CA SER A 401 -11.34 -9.23 12.26
C SER A 401 -10.03 -9.31 11.51
N VAL A 402 -8.94 -8.96 12.20
CA VAL A 402 -7.57 -8.94 11.65
C VAL A 402 -6.64 -9.67 12.58
N LEU A 403 -5.87 -10.59 12.05
CA LEU A 403 -4.80 -11.29 12.72
C LEU A 403 -3.46 -11.00 12.03
N GLN A 404 -2.44 -10.76 12.86
CA GLN A 404 -1.06 -10.62 12.43
C GLN A 404 -0.19 -11.50 13.35
N ASN A 405 0.60 -12.41 12.77
CA ASN A 405 1.40 -13.39 13.54
C ASN A 405 0.60 -14.16 14.60
N GLY A 406 -0.64 -14.50 14.27
CA GLY A 406 -1.55 -15.19 15.20
C GLY A 406 -2.14 -14.32 16.32
N LYS A 407 -1.75 -13.05 16.41
CA LYS A 407 -2.30 -12.08 17.38
C LYS A 407 -3.48 -11.33 16.77
N LEU A 408 -4.58 -11.22 17.51
CA LEU A 408 -5.72 -10.40 17.12
C LEU A 408 -5.36 -8.91 17.26
N LEU A 409 -5.36 -8.17 16.14
CA LEU A 409 -5.26 -6.71 16.13
C LEU A 409 -6.66 -6.07 16.17
N MET A 410 -7.63 -6.71 15.50
CA MET A 410 -9.05 -6.32 15.53
C MET A 410 -9.92 -7.57 15.63
N LYS A 411 -10.93 -7.52 16.47
CA LYS A 411 -11.95 -8.58 16.63
C LYS A 411 -13.33 -7.95 16.58
N GLU A 412 -14.22 -8.47 15.73
CA GLU A 412 -15.60 -8.03 15.62
C GLU A 412 -15.70 -6.48 15.53
N PHE A 413 -14.88 -5.89 14.62
CA PHE A 413 -14.75 -4.45 14.37
C PHE A 413 -14.09 -3.64 15.51
N GLN A 414 -13.69 -4.27 16.62
CA GLN A 414 -13.07 -3.60 17.76
C GLN A 414 -11.58 -3.86 17.79
N LEU A 415 -10.78 -2.80 17.87
CA LEU A 415 -9.33 -2.90 18.07
C LEU A 415 -9.04 -3.61 19.39
N GLN A 416 -8.01 -4.42 19.42
CA GLN A 416 -7.64 -5.24 20.60
C GLN A 416 -6.53 -4.60 21.43
N PHE A 417 -6.31 -3.32 21.28
CA PHE A 417 -5.41 -2.48 22.08
C PHE A 417 -6.08 -1.13 22.37
N ASP A 418 -5.60 -0.43 23.38
CA ASP A 418 -6.12 0.90 23.75
C ASP A 418 -5.57 1.96 22.77
N ASP A 419 -6.45 2.52 21.95
CA ASP A 419 -6.14 3.56 20.97
C ASP A 419 -6.46 4.98 21.47
N SER A 420 -6.84 5.16 22.73
CA SER A 420 -7.30 6.43 23.29
C SER A 420 -6.22 7.53 23.24
N ASN A 421 -4.97 7.14 23.54
CA ASN A 421 -3.83 8.07 23.44
C ASN A 421 -3.52 8.46 21.99
N TYR A 422 -3.69 7.52 21.04
CA TYR A 422 -3.54 7.82 19.61
C TYR A 422 -4.60 8.82 19.16
N ASN A 423 -5.87 8.56 19.47
CA ASN A 423 -6.98 9.44 19.10
C ASN A 423 -6.82 10.85 19.67
N LYS A 424 -6.35 10.97 20.93
CA LYS A 424 -6.05 12.27 21.55
C LYS A 424 -4.95 13.01 20.78
N ASN A 425 -3.82 12.34 20.53
CA ASN A 425 -2.69 12.94 19.81
C ASN A 425 -3.06 13.33 18.39
N ILE A 426 -3.79 12.49 17.66
CA ILE A 426 -4.27 12.76 16.30
C ILE A 426 -5.09 14.07 16.27
N VAL A 427 -6.03 14.25 17.19
CA VAL A 427 -6.86 15.46 17.24
C VAL A 427 -6.03 16.68 17.60
N GLU A 428 -5.15 16.58 18.59
CA GLU A 428 -4.29 17.67 19.03
C GLU A 428 -3.37 18.14 17.90
N GLN A 429 -2.65 17.21 17.26
CA GLN A 429 -1.71 17.55 16.18
C GLN A 429 -2.44 17.95 14.90
N GLY A 430 -3.62 17.40 14.63
CA GLY A 430 -4.47 17.82 13.53
C GLY A 430 -4.90 19.28 13.65
N HIS A 431 -5.28 19.74 14.84
CA HIS A 431 -5.58 21.15 15.09
C HIS A 431 -4.35 22.05 14.98
N ARG A 432 -3.18 21.61 15.45
CA ARG A 432 -1.92 22.34 15.27
C ARG A 432 -1.58 22.48 13.80
N LEU A 433 -1.67 21.38 13.03
CA LEU A 433 -1.42 21.38 11.58
C LEU A 433 -2.38 22.33 10.85
N TYR A 434 -3.67 22.26 11.16
CA TYR A 434 -4.68 23.14 10.56
C TYR A 434 -4.32 24.62 10.76
N ASN A 435 -3.99 25.02 11.98
CA ASN A 435 -3.63 26.41 12.29
C ASN A 435 -2.33 26.83 11.59
N LYS A 436 -1.32 25.96 11.57
CA LYS A 436 -0.03 26.21 10.90
C LYS A 436 -0.21 26.33 9.38
N PHE A 437 -1.04 25.47 8.78
CA PHE A 437 -1.35 25.50 7.36
C PHE A 437 -2.08 26.77 6.91
N LEU A 438 -2.96 27.33 7.77
CA LEU A 438 -3.68 28.57 7.48
C LEU A 438 -2.82 29.82 7.63
N ALA A 439 -1.78 29.76 8.48
CA ALA A 439 -0.86 30.88 8.69
C ALA A 439 0.13 31.09 7.54
N GLU A 440 0.37 30.03 6.77
CA GLU A 440 1.18 30.03 5.54
C GLU A 440 0.36 30.54 4.32
#